data_b1e229139bf99bb71cd5ec1d4cbc52cb
#
_entry.id   b1e229139bf99bb71cd5ec1d4cbc52cb
#
_cell.length_a   1.000
_cell.length_b   1.000
_cell.length_c   1.000
_cell.angle_alpha   90.00
_cell.angle_beta   90.00
_cell.angle_gamma   90.00
#
_symmetry.space_group_name_H-M   'P 1'
#
loop_
_entity.id
_entity.type
_entity.pdbx_description
1 polymer ?
#
loop_
_entity_poly.entity_id
_entity_poly.type
_entity_poly.pdbx_seq_one_letter_code
_entity_poly.pdbx_strand_id
1 'polypeptide(L)'
;MRAWPQHGGEQQIAKNLPTMIQKATDPTLKQSLQHHLGETQNHVKRLEQVFQMHGQPAKGTTCAAMDGILEEAKDILGVANDNDVTDAAIISAAQAVEHYEITRYGTLIAFAKQLGRQDCASVLQQTLDEEYAADRKLSAVAESRVNRKAA
;
A
#
# COMPACT_ATOMS: atom_id res chain seq x y z
N MET A 1 10.39 -3.21 20.92
CA MET A 1 9.90 -2.77 19.58
C MET A 1 9.21 -1.42 19.79
N ARG A 2 9.97 -0.30 19.67
CA ARG A 2 9.39 1.04 19.83
C ARG A 2 8.91 1.51 18.46
N ALA A 3 7.65 1.94 18.39
CA ALA A 3 7.02 2.67 17.27
C ALA A 3 7.52 2.32 15.86
N TRP A 4 6.95 1.29 15.26
CA TRP A 4 7.13 1.05 13.83
C TRP A 4 6.28 2.06 13.06
N PRO A 5 6.82 2.73 12.06
CA PRO A 5 6.09 3.73 11.27
C PRO A 5 4.99 3.13 10.38
N GLN A 6 4.84 1.80 10.41
CA GLN A 6 3.93 1.06 9.54
C GLN A 6 2.47 1.48 9.72
N HIS A 7 1.99 1.62 10.95
CA HIS A 7 0.62 2.06 11.20
C HIS A 7 0.35 3.47 10.63
N GLY A 8 1.32 4.38 10.76
CA GLY A 8 1.25 5.71 10.14
C GLY A 8 1.29 5.62 8.61
N GLY A 9 2.12 4.74 8.04
CA GLY A 9 2.20 4.47 6.60
C GLY A 9 0.86 4.05 6.02
N GLU A 10 0.22 3.05 6.61
CA GLU A 10 -1.11 2.59 6.18
C GLU A 10 -2.17 3.70 6.23
N GLN A 11 -2.14 4.52 7.27
CA GLN A 11 -3.06 5.68 7.36
C GLN A 11 -2.78 6.72 6.27
N GLN A 12 -1.51 6.95 5.91
CA GLN A 12 -1.12 7.84 4.82
C GLN A 12 -1.60 7.29 3.47
N ILE A 13 -1.46 5.98 3.22
CA ILE A 13 -1.97 5.29 2.02
C ILE A 13 -3.49 5.44 1.94
N ALA A 14 -4.22 5.05 2.98
CA ALA A 14 -5.68 5.13 3.02
C ALA A 14 -6.20 6.56 2.76
N LYS A 15 -5.47 7.58 3.20
CA LYS A 15 -5.81 8.99 2.98
C LYS A 15 -5.59 9.44 1.53
N ASN A 16 -4.59 8.88 0.85
CA ASN A 16 -4.21 9.31 -0.50
C ASN A 16 -4.88 8.50 -1.63
N LEU A 17 -5.24 7.23 -1.38
CA LEU A 17 -5.92 6.36 -2.35
C LEU A 17 -7.18 6.99 -2.99
N PRO A 18 -8.08 7.68 -2.26
CA PRO A 18 -9.24 8.33 -2.87
C PRO A 18 -8.89 9.31 -3.99
N THR A 19 -7.78 10.03 -3.88
CA THR A 19 -7.31 10.95 -4.91
C THR A 19 -6.85 10.20 -6.16
N MET A 20 -6.13 9.08 -5.99
CA MET A 20 -5.71 8.22 -7.11
C MET A 20 -6.92 7.60 -7.81
N ILE A 21 -7.90 7.12 -7.04
CA ILE A 21 -9.18 6.57 -7.56
C ILE A 21 -9.92 7.61 -8.39
N GLN A 22 -9.96 8.86 -7.95
CA GLN A 22 -10.59 9.96 -8.67
C GLN A 22 -9.92 10.25 -10.01
N LYS A 23 -8.58 10.23 -10.03
CA LYS A 23 -7.77 10.53 -11.23
C LYS A 23 -7.72 9.37 -12.22
N ALA A 24 -7.87 8.13 -11.77
CA ALA A 24 -7.86 6.96 -12.65
C ALA A 24 -9.02 7.01 -13.65
N THR A 25 -8.72 6.73 -14.90
CA THR A 25 -9.72 6.72 -15.99
C THR A 25 -10.06 5.30 -16.45
N ASP A 26 -9.12 4.38 -16.36
CA ASP A 26 -9.37 2.97 -16.67
C ASP A 26 -10.30 2.33 -15.61
N PRO A 27 -11.45 1.75 -16.01
CA PRO A 27 -12.41 1.20 -15.07
C PRO A 27 -11.86 0.04 -14.22
N THR A 28 -10.98 -0.79 -14.79
CA THR A 28 -10.37 -1.93 -14.10
C THR A 28 -9.36 -1.46 -13.07
N LEU A 29 -8.54 -0.45 -13.41
CA LEU A 29 -7.63 0.20 -12.49
C LEU A 29 -8.41 0.83 -11.33
N LYS A 30 -9.43 1.62 -11.64
CA LYS A 30 -10.28 2.26 -10.63
C LYS A 30 -10.89 1.27 -9.65
N GLN A 31 -11.44 0.16 -10.16
CA GLN A 31 -12.00 -0.90 -9.33
C GLN A 31 -10.93 -1.58 -8.46
N SER A 32 -9.74 -1.79 -8.99
CA SER A 32 -8.62 -2.38 -8.25
C SER A 32 -8.18 -1.48 -7.09
N LEU A 33 -8.06 -0.18 -7.32
CA LEU A 33 -7.72 0.79 -6.27
C LEU A 33 -8.82 0.92 -5.21
N GLN A 34 -10.10 0.87 -5.60
CA GLN A 34 -11.23 0.88 -4.67
C GLN A 34 -11.23 -0.36 -3.76
N HIS A 35 -10.94 -1.54 -4.34
CA HIS A 35 -10.81 -2.77 -3.57
C HIS A 35 -9.65 -2.66 -2.57
N HIS A 36 -8.49 -2.20 -3.04
CA HIS A 36 -7.30 -2.04 -2.21
C HIS A 36 -7.50 -1.02 -1.09
N LEU A 37 -8.28 0.04 -1.29
CA LEU A 37 -8.64 0.98 -0.20
C LEU A 37 -9.35 0.25 0.95
N GLY A 38 -10.26 -0.68 0.64
CA GLY A 38 -10.92 -1.51 1.64
C GLY A 38 -9.94 -2.44 2.38
N GLU A 39 -8.99 -3.03 1.65
CA GLU A 39 -7.92 -3.85 2.24
C GLU A 39 -7.03 -3.01 3.16
N THR A 40 -6.57 -1.84 2.72
CA THR A 40 -5.74 -0.92 3.51
C THR A 40 -6.41 -0.51 4.83
N GLN A 41 -7.72 -0.26 4.82
CA GLN A 41 -8.47 0.00 6.04
C GLN A 41 -8.47 -1.20 7.02
N ASN A 42 -8.43 -2.42 6.49
CA ASN A 42 -8.29 -3.62 7.31
C ASN A 42 -6.84 -3.83 7.78
N HIS A 43 -5.84 -3.42 6.98
CA HIS A 43 -4.42 -3.43 7.39
C HIS A 43 -4.20 -2.55 8.62
N VAL A 44 -4.77 -1.35 8.65
CA VAL A 44 -4.75 -0.48 9.83
C VAL A 44 -5.29 -1.21 11.06
N LYS A 45 -6.46 -1.84 10.95
CA LYS A 45 -7.08 -2.59 12.06
C LYS A 45 -6.24 -3.78 12.52
N ARG A 46 -5.64 -4.52 11.57
CA ARG A 46 -4.74 -5.65 11.90
C ARG A 46 -3.48 -5.18 12.63
N LEU A 47 -2.92 -4.04 12.24
CA LEU A 47 -1.78 -3.46 12.96
C LEU A 47 -2.19 -3.02 14.37
N GLU A 48 -3.35 -2.41 14.56
CA GLU A 48 -3.89 -2.08 15.88
C GLU A 48 -4.07 -3.34 16.74
N GLN A 49 -4.59 -4.41 16.16
CA GLN A 49 -4.69 -5.71 16.82
C GLN A 49 -3.31 -6.25 17.24
N VAL A 50 -2.31 -6.21 16.36
CA VAL A 50 -0.95 -6.66 16.67
C VAL A 50 -0.33 -5.83 17.79
N PHE A 51 -0.52 -4.50 17.79
CA PHE A 51 -0.09 -3.64 18.89
C PHE A 51 -0.74 -4.05 20.22
N GLN A 52 -2.05 -4.28 20.19
CA GLN A 52 -2.80 -4.73 21.38
C GLN A 52 -2.30 -6.10 21.89
N MET A 53 -2.11 -7.07 20.99
CA MET A 53 -1.56 -8.39 21.31
C MET A 53 -0.16 -8.29 21.93
N HIS A 54 0.61 -7.27 21.57
CA HIS A 54 1.95 -7.00 22.09
C HIS A 54 1.93 -6.12 23.36
N GLY A 55 0.76 -5.72 23.85
CA GLY A 55 0.61 -4.87 25.04
C GLY A 55 1.11 -3.44 24.86
N GLN A 56 1.14 -2.94 23.62
CA GLN A 56 1.58 -1.60 23.29
C GLN A 56 0.44 -0.79 22.66
N PRO A 57 0.34 0.52 22.95
CA PRO A 57 -0.62 1.37 22.25
C PRO A 57 -0.23 1.53 20.77
N ALA A 58 -1.22 1.46 19.88
CA ALA A 58 -1.05 1.80 18.48
C ALA A 58 -0.80 3.32 18.36
N LYS A 59 0.46 3.73 18.37
CA LYS A 59 0.85 5.12 18.10
C LYS A 59 1.30 5.21 16.65
N GLY A 60 0.48 5.86 15.81
CA GLY A 60 0.88 6.23 14.47
C GLY A 60 2.02 7.24 14.54
N THR A 61 3.16 6.90 13.97
CA THR A 61 4.22 7.84 13.64
C THR A 61 4.21 8.05 12.14
N THR A 62 4.40 9.28 11.69
CA THR A 62 4.52 9.58 10.26
C THR A 62 5.64 8.72 9.66
N CYS A 63 5.35 8.08 8.54
CA CYS A 63 6.33 7.31 7.78
C CYS A 63 6.97 8.20 6.72
N ALA A 64 8.18 8.68 6.97
CA ALA A 64 8.90 9.58 6.06
C ALA A 64 9.15 8.95 4.67
N ALA A 65 9.37 7.64 4.60
CA ALA A 65 9.51 6.94 3.32
C ALA A 65 8.20 6.96 2.54
N MET A 66 7.07 6.72 3.20
CA MET A 66 5.75 6.78 2.56
C MET A 66 5.42 8.21 2.12
N ASP A 67 5.75 9.22 2.92
CA ASP A 67 5.61 10.64 2.52
C ASP A 67 6.38 10.90 1.22
N GLY A 68 7.64 10.42 1.11
CA GLY A 68 8.46 10.60 -0.09
C GLY A 68 7.86 9.91 -1.32
N ILE A 69 7.38 8.66 -1.20
CA ILE A 69 6.73 7.93 -2.29
C ILE A 69 5.45 8.64 -2.74
N LEU A 70 4.64 9.11 -1.81
CA LEU A 70 3.39 9.82 -2.12
C LEU A 70 3.63 11.23 -2.71
N GLU A 71 4.69 11.89 -2.31
CA GLU A 71 5.13 13.18 -2.89
C GLU A 71 5.56 12.97 -4.35
N GLU A 72 6.44 12.01 -4.63
CA GLU A 72 6.86 11.66 -5.98
C GLU A 72 5.66 11.29 -6.87
N ALA A 73 4.70 10.52 -6.33
CA ALA A 73 3.48 10.20 -7.03
C ALA A 73 2.67 11.45 -7.44
N LYS A 74 2.58 12.45 -6.55
CA LYS A 74 1.91 13.73 -6.85
C LYS A 74 2.63 14.52 -7.94
N ASP A 75 3.96 14.57 -7.90
CA ASP A 75 4.77 15.28 -8.89
C ASP A 75 4.59 14.66 -10.27
N ILE A 76 4.67 13.32 -10.40
CA ILE A 76 4.46 12.60 -11.66
C ILE A 76 3.04 12.85 -12.19
N LEU A 77 2.02 12.73 -11.33
CA LEU A 77 0.62 12.96 -11.71
C LEU A 77 0.32 14.44 -12.01
N GLY A 78 1.14 15.36 -11.52
CA GLY A 78 1.03 16.80 -11.79
C GLY A 78 1.45 17.19 -13.21
N VAL A 79 2.33 16.41 -13.83
CA VAL A 79 2.84 16.67 -15.20
C VAL A 79 2.21 15.77 -16.27
N ALA A 80 1.44 14.75 -15.88
CA ALA A 80 0.72 13.89 -16.81
C ALA A 80 -0.45 14.67 -17.47
N ASN A 81 -0.39 14.82 -18.79
CA ASN A 81 -1.37 15.59 -19.56
C ASN A 81 -2.35 14.72 -20.38
N ASP A 82 -2.17 13.41 -20.31
CA ASP A 82 -2.96 12.42 -21.03
C ASP A 82 -3.53 11.38 -20.07
N ASN A 83 -4.74 10.90 -20.32
CA ASN A 83 -5.43 9.95 -19.46
C ASN A 83 -4.71 8.60 -19.38
N ASP A 84 -4.22 8.08 -20.51
CA ASP A 84 -3.55 6.79 -20.53
C ASP A 84 -2.18 6.87 -19.83
N VAL A 85 -1.47 8.00 -20.00
CA VAL A 85 -0.22 8.29 -19.24
C VAL A 85 -0.51 8.45 -17.74
N THR A 86 -1.62 9.11 -17.41
CA THR A 86 -2.05 9.25 -15.99
C THR A 86 -2.33 7.90 -15.37
N ASP A 87 -3.05 7.00 -16.04
CA ASP A 87 -3.33 5.66 -15.52
C ASP A 87 -2.04 4.83 -15.35
N ALA A 88 -1.10 4.90 -16.29
CA ALA A 88 0.20 4.25 -16.16
C ALA A 88 1.02 4.80 -14.97
N ALA A 89 1.00 6.11 -14.78
CA ALA A 89 1.66 6.78 -13.64
C ALA A 89 1.04 6.37 -12.31
N ILE A 90 -0.29 6.25 -12.22
CA ILE A 90 -0.99 5.76 -11.02
C ILE A 90 -0.56 4.33 -10.69
N ILE A 91 -0.49 3.45 -11.69
CA ILE A 91 -0.04 2.06 -11.47
C ILE A 91 1.40 2.04 -10.93
N SER A 92 2.31 2.80 -11.56
CA SER A 92 3.70 2.88 -11.12
C SER A 92 3.82 3.36 -9.68
N ALA A 93 3.10 4.41 -9.31
CA ALA A 93 3.08 4.95 -7.96
C ALA A 93 2.50 3.95 -6.94
N ALA A 94 1.38 3.30 -7.29
CA ALA A 94 0.78 2.29 -6.44
C ALA A 94 1.73 1.10 -6.21
N GLN A 95 2.38 0.59 -7.25
CA GLN A 95 3.35 -0.51 -7.11
C GLN A 95 4.56 -0.11 -6.24
N ALA A 96 5.03 1.13 -6.28
CA ALA A 96 6.07 1.60 -5.38
C ALA A 96 5.62 1.52 -3.91
N VAL A 97 4.35 1.87 -3.63
CA VAL A 97 3.73 1.68 -2.30
C VAL A 97 3.71 0.20 -1.93
N GLU A 98 3.16 -0.68 -2.80
CA GLU A 98 3.06 -2.12 -2.52
C GLU A 98 4.43 -2.74 -2.20
N HIS A 99 5.47 -2.44 -2.98
CA HIS A 99 6.81 -2.97 -2.76
C HIS A 99 7.43 -2.48 -1.44
N TYR A 100 7.15 -1.24 -1.06
CA TYR A 100 7.54 -0.75 0.26
C TYR A 100 6.83 -1.53 1.38
N GLU A 101 5.51 -1.72 1.27
CA GLU A 101 4.70 -2.45 2.24
C GLU A 101 5.12 -3.93 2.34
N ILE A 102 5.32 -4.61 1.22
CA ILE A 102 5.83 -5.99 1.16
C ILE A 102 7.13 -6.13 1.95
N THR A 103 8.08 -5.22 1.74
CA THR A 103 9.36 -5.21 2.49
C THR A 103 9.13 -5.03 3.99
N ARG A 104 8.25 -4.12 4.37
CA ARG A 104 7.96 -3.80 5.77
C ARG A 104 7.25 -4.95 6.48
N TYR A 105 6.19 -5.49 5.89
CA TYR A 105 5.48 -6.62 6.48
C TYR A 105 6.35 -7.88 6.57
N GLY A 106 7.15 -8.18 5.56
CA GLY A 106 8.12 -9.27 5.61
C GLY A 106 9.08 -9.14 6.79
N THR A 107 9.59 -7.93 7.03
CA THR A 107 10.48 -7.63 8.17
C THR A 107 9.77 -7.79 9.51
N LEU A 108 8.54 -7.25 9.63
CA LEU A 108 7.74 -7.38 10.87
C LEU A 108 7.43 -8.83 11.22
N ILE A 109 7.07 -9.63 10.22
CA ILE A 109 6.81 -11.07 10.38
C ILE A 109 8.08 -11.80 10.86
N ALA A 110 9.24 -11.50 10.26
CA ALA A 110 10.50 -12.10 10.67
C ALA A 110 10.81 -11.78 12.14
N PHE A 111 10.63 -10.52 12.56
CA PHE A 111 10.83 -10.13 13.95
C PHE A 111 9.80 -10.75 14.92
N ALA A 112 8.54 -10.82 14.53
CA ALA A 112 7.52 -11.48 15.34
C ALA A 112 7.89 -12.95 15.60
N LYS A 113 8.33 -13.67 14.57
CA LYS A 113 8.81 -15.06 14.69
C LYS A 113 10.01 -15.18 15.61
N GLN A 114 11.00 -14.30 15.51
CA GLN A 114 12.18 -14.28 16.38
C GLN A 114 11.82 -14.02 17.85
N LEU A 115 10.77 -13.27 18.11
CA LEU A 115 10.24 -13.00 19.46
C LEU A 115 9.30 -14.10 19.97
N GLY A 116 9.12 -15.19 19.22
CA GLY A 116 8.19 -16.27 19.58
C GLY A 116 6.71 -15.87 19.46
N ARG A 117 6.40 -14.75 18.79
CA ARG A 117 5.05 -14.21 18.60
C ARG A 117 4.45 -14.70 17.29
N GLN A 118 4.24 -16.00 17.19
CA GLN A 118 3.64 -16.63 16.01
C GLN A 118 2.19 -16.15 15.78
N ASP A 119 1.48 -15.80 16.83
CA ASP A 119 0.16 -15.16 16.80
C ASP A 119 0.18 -13.84 16.00
N CYS A 120 1.10 -12.94 16.33
CA CYS A 120 1.30 -11.68 15.60
C CYS A 120 1.77 -11.92 14.16
N ALA A 121 2.71 -12.85 13.96
CA ALA A 121 3.20 -13.19 12.62
C ALA A 121 2.08 -13.67 11.70
N SER A 122 1.14 -14.46 12.20
CA SER A 122 0.00 -14.96 11.42
C SER A 122 -0.98 -13.85 11.00
N VAL A 123 -1.21 -12.86 11.85
CA VAL A 123 -2.05 -11.69 11.52
C VAL A 123 -1.36 -10.82 10.45
N LEU A 124 -0.06 -10.56 10.60
CA LEU A 124 0.71 -9.77 9.64
C LEU A 124 0.84 -10.47 8.28
N GLN A 125 0.88 -11.81 8.25
CA GLN A 125 0.97 -12.58 7.02
C GLN A 125 -0.26 -12.38 6.13
N GLN A 126 -1.45 -12.22 6.70
CA GLN A 126 -2.67 -11.95 5.94
C GLN A 126 -2.54 -10.64 5.14
N THR A 127 -2.00 -9.60 5.77
CA THR A 127 -1.75 -8.32 5.08
C THR A 127 -0.69 -8.49 3.99
N LEU A 128 0.42 -9.15 4.28
CA LEU A 128 1.47 -9.39 3.28
C LEU A 128 0.95 -10.13 2.04
N ASP A 129 0.08 -11.12 2.23
CA ASP A 129 -0.52 -11.87 1.12
C ASP A 129 -1.44 -10.98 0.26
N GLU A 130 -2.17 -10.05 0.88
CA GLU A 130 -3.01 -9.06 0.20
C GLU A 130 -2.16 -8.04 -0.58
N GLU A 131 -1.01 -7.57 -0.04
CA GLU A 131 -0.08 -6.68 -0.74
C GLU A 131 0.52 -7.34 -1.98
N TYR A 132 0.95 -8.59 -1.87
CA TYR A 132 1.40 -9.35 -3.04
C TYR A 132 0.28 -9.54 -4.09
N ALA A 133 -0.95 -9.73 -3.66
CA ALA A 133 -2.08 -9.87 -4.58
C ALA A 133 -2.39 -8.54 -5.28
N ALA A 134 -2.33 -7.42 -4.57
CA ALA A 134 -2.51 -6.08 -5.12
C ALA A 134 -1.45 -5.74 -6.17
N ASP A 135 -0.16 -5.99 -5.87
CA ASP A 135 0.94 -5.77 -6.82
C ASP A 135 0.78 -6.60 -8.10
N ARG A 136 0.48 -7.89 -7.98
CA ARG A 136 0.22 -8.75 -9.15
C ARG A 136 -0.96 -8.26 -9.98
N LYS A 137 -2.02 -7.77 -9.34
CA LYS A 137 -3.20 -7.25 -10.03
C LYS A 137 -2.90 -5.97 -10.79
N LEU A 138 -2.11 -5.07 -10.20
CA LEU A 138 -1.64 -3.85 -10.86
C LEU A 138 -0.77 -4.18 -12.08
N SER A 139 0.17 -5.13 -11.96
CA SER A 139 0.98 -5.62 -13.09
C SER A 139 0.11 -6.15 -14.22
N ALA A 140 -0.90 -6.99 -13.91
CA ALA A 140 -1.82 -7.53 -14.91
C ALA A 140 -2.61 -6.43 -15.64
N VAL A 141 -3.06 -5.40 -14.94
CA VAL A 141 -3.75 -4.25 -15.55
C VAL A 141 -2.80 -3.47 -16.44
N ALA A 142 -1.58 -3.19 -15.99
CA ALA A 142 -0.55 -2.48 -16.75
C ALA A 142 -0.24 -3.20 -18.07
N GLU A 143 0.09 -4.50 -17.99
CA GLU A 143 0.53 -5.29 -19.15
C GLU A 143 -0.60 -5.57 -20.13
N SER A 144 -1.83 -5.73 -19.67
CA SER A 144 -2.96 -6.06 -20.54
C SER A 144 -3.27 -4.94 -21.53
N ARG A 145 -3.25 -3.67 -21.10
CA ARG A 145 -3.63 -2.55 -21.98
C ARG A 145 -3.08 -1.18 -21.61
N VAL A 146 -2.93 -0.85 -20.32
CA VAL A 146 -2.62 0.53 -19.89
C VAL A 146 -1.28 1.00 -20.46
N ASN A 147 -0.22 0.23 -20.28
CA ASN A 147 1.12 0.58 -20.79
C ASN A 147 1.15 0.72 -22.32
N ARG A 148 0.40 -0.11 -23.05
CA ARG A 148 0.34 -0.03 -24.52
C ARG A 148 -0.38 1.21 -25.01
N LYS A 149 -1.30 1.76 -24.24
CA LYS A 149 -2.01 2.99 -24.60
C LYS A 149 -1.22 4.24 -24.21
N ALA A 150 -0.40 4.16 -23.15
CA ALA A 150 0.45 5.24 -22.68
C ALA A 150 1.74 5.41 -23.51
N ALA A 151 2.16 4.37 -24.25
CA ALA A 151 3.34 4.39 -25.11
C ALA A 151 3.05 5.00 -26.48
#